data_2a7697edada232416acb57f83eb933f6
#
_entry.id   2a7697edada232416acb57f83eb933f6
#
_cell.length_a   1.000
_cell.length_b   1.000
_cell.length_c   1.000
_cell.angle_alpha   90.00
_cell.angle_beta   90.00
_cell.angle_gamma   90.00
#
_symmetry.space_group_name_H-M   'P 1'
#
loop_
_entity.id
_entity.type
_entity.pdbx_description
1 polymer ?
#
loop_
_entity_poly.entity_id
_entity_poly.type
_entity_poly.pdbx_seq_one_letter_code
_entity_poly.pdbx_strand_id
1 'polypeptide(L)'
;MTEVESVPPLRDGRAVLRIRDLKKYFELKRGLIQSLRGNTIQVRAVDGISFDLHPGEILGLVGESGCGKTTTGRLIARLEDPTEGQIDFEGVDIASLQGGALFQFRKDLQMIFQDPYESLNPRYNVFRTVAEPIVIHRIGSSKEERAEMVIQALEDAGLRPGQDFMERFPHELSGGQRQRVAIARAIVLHPKIIVADEPVSMLDVSIRAGVMNLMLDLREKYQNPYIFITHDIAVARYMSDRIAVMYLGRVVEMGLTESIILRPTHPYTRALLAAVPVPDPSHVYVEVPIKGELPSPIDLPSGCRFRTRCLFAKDICTTTAPPAVEIESGHFAECHFAQDIYEGKLVEPSLPKTPEIDVPAARDT
;
A
#
# COMPACT_ATOMS: atom_id res chain seq x y z
N MET A 1 1.10 23.22 27.75
CA MET A 1 1.53 23.67 26.41
C MET A 1 2.75 22.83 26.13
N THR A 2 2.53 21.64 25.59
CA THR A 2 3.60 20.74 25.13
C THR A 2 3.88 21.11 23.67
N GLU A 3 5.12 21.46 23.39
CA GLU A 3 5.61 21.74 22.03
C GLU A 3 5.37 20.51 21.16
N VAL A 4 4.59 20.69 20.09
CA VAL A 4 4.45 19.71 19.02
C VAL A 4 5.80 19.70 18.30
N GLU A 5 6.54 18.60 18.45
CA GLU A 5 7.77 18.37 17.70
C GLU A 5 7.47 18.56 16.19
N SER A 6 8.27 19.42 15.59
CA SER A 6 8.14 19.77 14.18
C SER A 6 8.31 18.51 13.32
N VAL A 7 7.26 18.18 12.53
CA VAL A 7 7.31 17.15 11.49
C VAL A 7 8.57 17.38 10.65
N PRO A 8 9.45 16.37 10.47
CA PRO A 8 10.64 16.54 9.65
C PRO A 8 10.25 16.94 8.23
N PRO A 9 10.96 17.90 7.62
CA PRO A 9 10.67 18.34 6.25
C PRO A 9 10.74 17.14 5.30
N LEU A 10 9.86 17.14 4.28
CA LEU A 10 9.94 16.20 3.15
C LEU A 10 11.41 16.13 2.71
N ARG A 11 12.00 14.93 2.75
CA ARG A 11 13.42 14.73 2.45
C ARG A 11 13.69 15.29 1.06
N ASP A 12 14.56 16.30 0.97
CA ASP A 12 15.03 16.94 -0.26
C ASP A 12 15.92 15.94 -1.06
N GLY A 13 15.29 14.91 -1.62
CA GLY A 13 15.94 13.87 -2.38
C GLY A 13 15.19 13.60 -3.70
N ARG A 14 15.95 13.28 -4.75
CA ARG A 14 15.39 12.80 -6.01
C ARG A 14 14.55 11.55 -5.73
N ALA A 15 13.27 11.54 -6.13
CA ALA A 15 12.40 10.40 -5.97
C ALA A 15 13.02 9.13 -6.61
N VAL A 16 12.93 7.99 -5.90
CA VAL A 16 13.39 6.68 -6.39
C VAL A 16 12.41 6.11 -7.39
N LEU A 17 11.10 6.34 -7.14
CA LEU A 17 10.03 5.92 -8.04
C LEU A 17 9.11 7.09 -8.31
N ARG A 18 8.73 7.30 -9.57
CA ARG A 18 7.74 8.29 -10.00
C ARG A 18 6.66 7.63 -10.81
N ILE A 19 5.43 7.81 -10.41
CA ILE A 19 4.25 7.32 -11.11
C ILE A 19 3.49 8.51 -11.65
N ARG A 20 3.12 8.46 -12.95
CA ARG A 20 2.42 9.55 -13.65
C ARG A 20 1.28 8.99 -14.49
N ASP A 21 0.06 9.44 -14.19
CA ASP A 21 -1.20 9.11 -14.89
C ASP A 21 -1.33 7.60 -15.18
N LEU A 22 -0.96 6.77 -14.19
CA LEU A 22 -0.93 5.32 -14.35
C LEU A 22 -2.35 4.76 -14.44
N LYS A 23 -2.60 3.95 -15.49
CA LYS A 23 -3.91 3.33 -15.75
C LYS A 23 -3.78 1.84 -16.00
N LYS A 24 -4.76 1.09 -15.51
CA LYS A 24 -4.96 -0.33 -15.83
C LYS A 24 -6.42 -0.64 -16.00
N TYR A 25 -6.77 -1.07 -17.21
CA TYR A 25 -8.11 -1.48 -17.59
C TYR A 25 -8.08 -2.95 -17.97
N PHE A 26 -8.94 -3.75 -17.34
CA PHE A 26 -9.10 -5.16 -17.69
C PHE A 26 -10.33 -5.34 -18.58
N GLU A 27 -10.14 -5.99 -19.70
CA GLU A 27 -11.24 -6.33 -20.61
C GLU A 27 -11.92 -7.62 -20.16
N LEU A 28 -13.21 -7.55 -19.88
CA LEU A 28 -14.03 -8.73 -19.61
C LEU A 28 -14.48 -9.33 -20.94
N LYS A 29 -13.91 -10.49 -21.30
CA LYS A 29 -14.34 -11.25 -22.49
C LYS A 29 -15.73 -11.82 -22.23
N ARG A 30 -16.74 -11.28 -22.89
CA ARG A 30 -18.06 -11.92 -23.01
C ARG A 30 -18.01 -13.00 -24.09
N GLY A 31 -18.88 -14.06 -23.98
CA GLY A 31 -18.93 -15.15 -24.95
C GLY A 31 -19.06 -14.67 -26.39
N LEU A 32 -18.63 -15.50 -27.35
CA LEU A 32 -18.44 -15.22 -28.78
C LEU A 32 -19.56 -14.43 -29.47
N ILE A 33 -20.84 -14.58 -29.07
CA ILE A 33 -22.00 -13.91 -29.69
C ILE A 33 -22.10 -12.41 -29.32
N GLN A 34 -21.60 -12.00 -28.14
CA GLN A 34 -21.61 -10.60 -27.69
C GLN A 34 -20.36 -9.81 -28.14
N SER A 35 -19.26 -10.49 -28.44
CA SER A 35 -18.06 -9.90 -29.02
C SER A 35 -18.32 -9.29 -30.42
N LEU A 36 -19.29 -9.80 -31.16
CA LEU A 36 -19.71 -9.26 -32.47
C LEU A 36 -20.47 -7.93 -32.39
N ARG A 37 -20.91 -7.50 -31.21
CA ARG A 37 -21.63 -6.22 -30.99
C ARG A 37 -20.77 -5.07 -30.51
N GLY A 38 -19.45 -5.22 -30.42
CA GLY A 38 -18.51 -4.11 -30.20
C GLY A 38 -18.49 -3.50 -28.79
N ASN A 39 -19.27 -3.99 -27.83
CA ASN A 39 -19.26 -3.48 -26.45
C ASN A 39 -18.35 -4.34 -25.55
N THR A 40 -17.06 -4.03 -25.50
CA THR A 40 -16.16 -4.55 -24.47
C THR A 40 -16.46 -3.85 -23.14
N ILE A 41 -16.75 -4.65 -22.10
CA ILE A 41 -16.85 -4.14 -20.74
C ILE A 41 -15.42 -4.06 -20.20
N GLN A 42 -15.06 -2.87 -19.72
CA GLN A 42 -13.76 -2.64 -19.09
C GLN A 42 -13.93 -2.40 -17.59
N VAL A 43 -13.12 -3.10 -16.79
CA VAL A 43 -12.92 -2.82 -15.37
C VAL A 43 -11.76 -1.85 -15.24
N ARG A 44 -12.02 -0.63 -14.80
CA ARG A 44 -10.99 0.39 -14.57
C ARG A 44 -10.40 0.22 -13.17
N ALA A 45 -9.47 -0.71 -13.04
CA ALA A 45 -8.88 -1.05 -11.74
C ALA A 45 -7.97 0.06 -11.20
N VAL A 46 -7.21 0.72 -12.09
CA VAL A 46 -6.40 1.92 -11.79
C VAL A 46 -6.67 2.91 -12.91
N ASP A 47 -6.93 4.18 -12.56
CA ASP A 47 -7.41 5.15 -13.54
C ASP A 47 -6.85 6.56 -13.28
N GLY A 48 -5.57 6.73 -13.57
CA GLY A 48 -4.88 8.01 -13.55
C GLY A 48 -4.28 8.39 -12.19
N ILE A 49 -3.61 7.44 -11.53
CA ILE A 49 -2.90 7.71 -10.28
C ILE A 49 -1.51 8.31 -10.55
N SER A 50 -1.11 9.26 -9.69
CA SER A 50 0.21 9.88 -9.75
C SER A 50 0.74 10.10 -8.35
N PHE A 51 1.99 9.68 -8.09
CA PHE A 51 2.71 9.94 -6.84
C PHE A 51 4.21 9.67 -7.01
N ASP A 52 4.99 10.16 -6.06
CA ASP A 52 6.43 9.93 -5.94
C ASP A 52 6.71 9.14 -4.66
N LEU A 53 7.76 8.29 -4.71
CA LEU A 53 8.31 7.58 -3.55
C LEU A 53 9.76 8.02 -3.36
N HIS A 54 10.10 8.42 -2.14
CA HIS A 54 11.42 8.93 -1.80
C HIS A 54 12.30 7.88 -1.10
N PRO A 55 13.63 8.06 -1.09
CA PRO A 55 14.54 7.14 -0.40
C PRO A 55 14.19 6.96 1.08
N GLY A 56 14.10 5.73 1.54
CA GLY A 56 13.77 5.38 2.92
C GLY A 56 12.37 5.75 3.38
N GLU A 57 11.48 6.16 2.47
CA GLU A 57 10.08 6.49 2.75
C GLU A 57 9.20 5.22 2.77
N ILE A 58 8.20 5.20 3.66
CA ILE A 58 7.07 4.27 3.57
C ILE A 58 5.84 5.05 3.13
N LEU A 59 5.38 4.80 1.90
CA LEU A 59 4.11 5.31 1.39
C LEU A 59 3.01 4.28 1.64
N GLY A 60 2.05 4.60 2.49
CA GLY A 60 0.86 3.80 2.74
C GLY A 60 -0.17 3.98 1.63
N LEU A 61 -0.59 2.90 0.98
CA LEU A 61 -1.67 2.91 -0.01
C LEU A 61 -2.90 2.27 0.63
N VAL A 62 -3.92 3.09 0.95
CA VAL A 62 -5.06 2.70 1.79
C VAL A 62 -6.37 2.81 1.03
N GLY A 63 -7.35 1.97 1.35
CA GLY A 63 -8.71 2.04 0.81
C GLY A 63 -9.46 0.73 0.93
N GLU A 64 -10.77 0.73 0.64
CA GLU A 64 -11.62 -0.47 0.67
C GLU A 64 -11.11 -1.56 -0.28
N SER A 65 -11.54 -2.82 -0.03
CA SER A 65 -11.22 -3.94 -0.93
C SER A 65 -11.74 -3.66 -2.34
N GLY A 66 -10.94 -4.01 -3.36
CA GLY A 66 -11.31 -3.79 -4.77
C GLY A 66 -11.10 -2.37 -5.30
N CYS A 67 -10.57 -1.41 -4.52
CA CYS A 67 -10.30 -0.04 -5.00
C CYS A 67 -9.08 0.11 -5.92
N GLY A 68 -8.29 -0.96 -6.15
CA GLY A 68 -7.14 -0.97 -7.08
C GLY A 68 -5.75 -1.04 -6.45
N LYS A 69 -5.61 -1.13 -5.13
CA LYS A 69 -4.30 -1.15 -4.41
C LYS A 69 -3.37 -2.27 -4.87
N THR A 70 -3.83 -3.52 -4.79
CA THR A 70 -3.07 -4.70 -5.23
C THR A 70 -2.69 -4.60 -6.72
N THR A 71 -3.61 -4.11 -7.56
CA THR A 71 -3.33 -3.88 -8.98
C THR A 71 -2.22 -2.85 -9.15
N THR A 72 -2.25 -1.76 -8.38
CA THR A 72 -1.18 -0.75 -8.37
C THR A 72 0.16 -1.37 -7.97
N GLY A 73 0.21 -2.17 -6.91
CA GLY A 73 1.42 -2.89 -6.50
C GLY A 73 1.97 -3.81 -7.59
N ARG A 74 1.09 -4.57 -8.27
CA ARG A 74 1.47 -5.46 -9.38
C ARG A 74 1.99 -4.71 -10.61
N LEU A 75 1.43 -3.55 -10.93
CA LEU A 75 1.92 -2.68 -12.00
C LEU A 75 3.32 -2.18 -11.69
N ILE A 76 3.57 -1.72 -10.48
CA ILE A 76 4.87 -1.24 -10.01
C ILE A 76 5.91 -2.38 -10.02
N ALA A 77 5.51 -3.58 -9.61
CA ALA A 77 6.37 -4.77 -9.66
C ALA A 77 6.52 -5.37 -11.08
N ARG A 78 5.89 -4.77 -12.10
CA ARG A 78 5.86 -5.30 -13.49
C ARG A 78 5.44 -6.77 -13.55
N LEU A 79 4.48 -7.13 -12.68
CA LEU A 79 3.72 -8.39 -12.76
C LEU A 79 2.51 -8.25 -13.67
N GLU A 80 2.07 -7.01 -13.88
CA GLU A 80 1.03 -6.59 -14.81
C GLU A 80 1.55 -5.42 -15.64
N ASP A 81 1.19 -5.37 -16.92
CA ASP A 81 1.52 -4.25 -17.80
C ASP A 81 0.49 -3.13 -17.63
N PRO A 82 0.91 -1.86 -17.55
CA PRO A 82 -0.01 -0.73 -17.56
C PRO A 82 -0.75 -0.64 -18.91
N THR A 83 -1.96 -0.10 -18.89
CA THR A 83 -2.70 0.28 -20.10
C THR A 83 -2.19 1.61 -20.63
N GLU A 84 -1.95 2.57 -19.74
CA GLU A 84 -1.41 3.90 -20.02
C GLU A 84 -0.63 4.42 -18.82
N GLY A 85 0.10 5.54 -19.02
CA GLY A 85 0.87 6.19 -17.97
C GLY A 85 2.32 5.73 -17.93
N GLN A 86 3.07 6.25 -16.95
CA GLN A 86 4.50 6.01 -16.80
C GLN A 86 4.86 5.59 -15.40
N ILE A 87 5.85 4.71 -15.30
CA ILE A 87 6.46 4.31 -14.03
C ILE A 87 7.98 4.48 -14.21
N ASP A 88 8.50 5.58 -13.70
CA ASP A 88 9.93 5.89 -13.73
C ASP A 88 10.60 5.37 -12.46
N PHE A 89 11.57 4.48 -12.61
CA PHE A 89 12.42 3.97 -11.55
C PHE A 89 13.85 4.45 -11.77
N GLU A 90 14.35 5.34 -10.90
CA GLU A 90 15.69 5.95 -10.98
C GLU A 90 16.01 6.60 -12.35
N GLY A 91 15.01 7.12 -13.05
CA GLY A 91 15.15 7.76 -14.36
C GLY A 91 14.92 6.82 -15.55
N VAL A 92 14.48 5.58 -15.30
CA VAL A 92 14.17 4.59 -16.34
C VAL A 92 12.68 4.27 -16.31
N ASP A 93 11.99 4.44 -17.45
CA ASP A 93 10.60 3.98 -17.57
C ASP A 93 10.56 2.45 -17.63
N ILE A 94 10.08 1.86 -16.52
CA ILE A 94 10.02 0.41 -16.38
C ILE A 94 8.95 -0.24 -17.26
N ALA A 95 7.97 0.52 -17.77
CA ALA A 95 6.96 0.00 -18.68
C ALA A 95 7.58 -0.47 -20.01
N SER A 96 8.68 0.16 -20.42
CA SER A 96 9.43 -0.18 -21.64
C SER A 96 10.38 -1.37 -21.48
N LEU A 97 10.68 -1.81 -20.25
CA LEU A 97 11.67 -2.85 -19.98
C LEU A 97 11.22 -4.23 -20.47
N GLN A 98 12.13 -4.95 -21.13
CA GLN A 98 11.93 -6.32 -21.60
C GLN A 98 13.18 -7.18 -21.39
N GLY A 99 13.02 -8.50 -21.46
CA GLY A 99 14.15 -9.45 -21.43
C GLY A 99 15.08 -9.26 -20.23
N GLY A 100 16.37 -9.11 -20.49
CA GLY A 100 17.40 -8.98 -19.46
C GLY A 100 17.26 -7.73 -18.59
N ALA A 101 16.81 -6.60 -19.15
CA ALA A 101 16.60 -5.36 -18.39
C ALA A 101 15.46 -5.50 -17.38
N LEU A 102 14.34 -6.11 -17.78
CA LEU A 102 13.23 -6.43 -16.87
C LEU A 102 13.66 -7.45 -15.79
N PHE A 103 14.49 -8.41 -16.15
CA PHE A 103 15.05 -9.38 -15.22
C PHE A 103 15.90 -8.69 -14.13
N GLN A 104 16.75 -7.74 -14.50
CA GLN A 104 17.55 -6.96 -13.54
C GLN A 104 16.66 -6.06 -12.67
N PHE A 105 15.68 -5.38 -13.25
CA PHE A 105 14.72 -4.58 -12.51
C PHE A 105 14.01 -5.40 -11.41
N ARG A 106 13.61 -6.64 -11.70
CA ARG A 106 12.96 -7.53 -10.73
C ARG A 106 13.86 -7.93 -9.55
N LYS A 107 15.17 -7.77 -9.65
CA LYS A 107 16.08 -7.90 -8.52
C LYS A 107 15.97 -6.69 -7.59
N ASP A 108 15.89 -5.50 -8.18
CA ASP A 108 15.89 -4.22 -7.44
C ASP A 108 14.54 -3.90 -6.81
N LEU A 109 13.45 -4.52 -7.28
CA LEU A 109 12.10 -4.38 -6.71
C LEU A 109 11.52 -5.74 -6.34
N GLN A 110 11.20 -5.92 -5.07
CA GLN A 110 10.61 -7.15 -4.56
C GLN A 110 9.21 -6.92 -4.00
N MET A 111 8.37 -7.95 -4.03
CA MET A 111 7.00 -7.90 -3.54
C MET A 111 6.78 -8.93 -2.42
N ILE A 112 6.19 -8.47 -1.31
CA ILE A 112 5.66 -9.32 -0.24
C ILE A 112 4.16 -9.43 -0.49
N PHE A 113 3.67 -10.65 -0.70
CA PHE A 113 2.26 -10.92 -1.03
C PHE A 113 1.40 -11.07 0.23
N GLN A 114 0.11 -10.84 0.06
CA GLN A 114 -0.90 -10.86 1.11
C GLN A 114 -0.99 -12.21 1.83
N ASP A 115 -0.99 -13.32 1.10
CA ASP A 115 -1.12 -14.66 1.66
C ASP A 115 0.23 -15.40 1.64
N PRO A 116 0.84 -15.63 2.82
CA PRO A 116 2.07 -16.41 2.91
C PRO A 116 1.84 -17.90 2.59
N TYR A 117 0.60 -18.43 2.72
CA TYR A 117 0.30 -19.82 2.37
C TYR A 117 0.33 -20.03 0.86
N GLU A 118 -0.22 -19.11 0.08
CA GLU A 118 -0.22 -19.18 -1.39
C GLU A 118 1.14 -18.81 -1.98
N SER A 119 1.89 -17.94 -1.31
CA SER A 119 3.17 -17.43 -1.81
C SER A 119 4.35 -18.39 -1.57
N LEU A 120 4.24 -19.35 -0.66
CA LEU A 120 5.27 -20.33 -0.35
C LEU A 120 4.91 -21.69 -0.96
N ASN A 121 5.80 -22.24 -1.81
CA ASN A 121 5.59 -23.58 -2.35
C ASN A 121 5.67 -24.63 -1.23
N PRO A 122 4.60 -25.41 -0.93
CA PRO A 122 4.58 -26.35 0.19
C PRO A 122 5.57 -27.52 0.03
N ARG A 123 6.12 -27.74 -1.16
CA ARG A 123 7.11 -28.79 -1.47
C ARG A 123 8.56 -28.34 -1.27
N TYR A 124 8.77 -27.04 -0.97
CA TYR A 124 10.10 -26.49 -0.74
C TYR A 124 10.29 -26.26 0.76
N ASN A 125 11.47 -26.62 1.27
CA ASN A 125 11.88 -26.18 2.59
C ASN A 125 12.20 -24.68 2.61
N VAL A 126 12.39 -24.11 3.78
CA VAL A 126 12.69 -22.69 3.98
C VAL A 126 13.95 -22.29 3.23
N PHE A 127 15.02 -23.09 3.32
CA PHE A 127 16.26 -22.83 2.58
C PHE A 127 16.01 -22.64 1.09
N ARG A 128 15.35 -23.60 0.45
CA ARG A 128 15.07 -23.56 -0.97
C ARG A 128 14.19 -22.35 -1.33
N THR A 129 13.21 -22.04 -0.49
CA THR A 129 12.30 -20.91 -0.70
C THR A 129 13.03 -19.56 -0.67
N VAL A 130 13.92 -19.36 0.30
CA VAL A 130 14.68 -18.10 0.44
C VAL A 130 15.85 -18.02 -0.53
N ALA A 131 16.47 -19.18 -0.86
CA ALA A 131 17.57 -19.24 -1.83
C ALA A 131 17.11 -19.11 -3.30
N GLU A 132 15.83 -19.34 -3.62
CA GLU A 132 15.32 -19.33 -4.98
C GLU A 132 15.65 -18.03 -5.74
N PRO A 133 15.41 -16.81 -5.19
CA PRO A 133 15.79 -15.57 -5.85
C PRO A 133 17.31 -15.45 -6.09
N ILE A 134 18.14 -15.90 -5.14
CA ILE A 134 19.60 -15.88 -5.28
C ILE A 134 20.05 -16.77 -6.44
N VAL A 135 19.45 -17.97 -6.55
CA VAL A 135 19.78 -18.92 -7.63
C VAL A 135 19.33 -18.39 -8.98
N ILE A 136 18.10 -17.82 -9.06
CA ILE A 136 17.56 -17.25 -10.30
C ILE A 136 18.46 -16.12 -10.80
N HIS A 137 18.87 -15.21 -9.91
CA HIS A 137 19.74 -14.08 -10.26
C HIS A 137 21.24 -14.43 -10.31
N ARG A 138 21.60 -15.71 -10.10
CA ARG A 138 22.97 -16.21 -10.14
C ARG A 138 23.92 -15.51 -9.17
N ILE A 139 23.42 -15.22 -7.97
CA ILE A 139 24.16 -14.58 -6.88
C ILE A 139 24.75 -15.67 -5.99
N GLY A 140 25.95 -15.42 -5.43
CA GLY A 140 26.71 -16.38 -4.64
C GLY A 140 27.44 -17.43 -5.49
N SER A 141 28.75 -17.53 -5.23
CA SER A 141 29.68 -18.37 -6.01
C SER A 141 29.65 -19.84 -5.58
N SER A 142 29.24 -20.12 -4.32
CA SER A 142 29.19 -21.48 -3.75
C SER A 142 27.86 -21.77 -3.05
N LYS A 143 27.67 -23.03 -2.65
CA LYS A 143 26.50 -23.43 -1.84
C LYS A 143 26.60 -22.86 -0.43
N GLU A 144 27.80 -22.80 0.10
CA GLU A 144 28.10 -22.29 1.44
C GLU A 144 27.80 -20.80 1.52
N GLU A 145 28.24 -20.01 0.55
CA GLU A 145 27.94 -18.56 0.47
C GLU A 145 26.41 -18.31 0.39
N ARG A 146 25.69 -19.08 -0.44
CA ARG A 146 24.23 -18.98 -0.50
C ARG A 146 23.56 -19.38 0.81
N ALA A 147 24.09 -20.36 1.53
CA ALA A 147 23.58 -20.76 2.83
C ALA A 147 23.76 -19.63 3.85
N GLU A 148 24.92 -18.97 3.86
CA GLU A 148 25.16 -17.81 4.73
C GLU A 148 24.20 -16.65 4.43
N MET A 149 23.97 -16.33 3.15
CA MET A 149 22.99 -15.31 2.74
C MET A 149 21.57 -15.64 3.21
N VAL A 150 21.17 -16.89 3.09
CA VAL A 150 19.84 -17.36 3.55
C VAL A 150 19.73 -17.25 5.06
N ILE A 151 20.75 -17.72 5.80
CA ILE A 151 20.79 -17.64 7.27
C ILE A 151 20.65 -16.18 7.70
N GLN A 152 21.46 -15.29 7.12
CA GLN A 152 21.40 -13.86 7.44
C GLN A 152 20.01 -13.26 7.17
N ALA A 153 19.40 -13.56 6.03
CA ALA A 153 18.06 -13.08 5.70
C ALA A 153 16.98 -13.61 6.65
N LEU A 154 17.10 -14.86 7.11
CA LEU A 154 16.21 -15.46 8.10
C LEU A 154 16.38 -14.77 9.47
N GLU A 155 17.61 -14.55 9.90
CA GLU A 155 17.90 -13.87 11.16
C GLU A 155 17.46 -12.40 11.16
N ASP A 156 17.63 -11.71 10.03
CA ASP A 156 17.11 -10.37 9.81
C ASP A 156 15.59 -10.33 9.85
N ALA A 157 14.93 -11.36 9.33
CA ALA A 157 13.48 -11.54 9.46
C ALA A 157 13.04 -12.05 10.85
N GLY A 158 13.96 -12.10 11.83
CA GLY A 158 13.68 -12.46 13.22
C GLY A 158 13.44 -13.96 13.45
N LEU A 159 13.93 -14.83 12.56
CA LEU A 159 13.95 -16.29 12.70
C LEU A 159 15.34 -16.70 13.17
N ARG A 160 15.55 -16.78 14.49
CA ARG A 160 16.85 -17.02 15.12
C ARG A 160 16.86 -18.28 15.98
N PRO A 161 17.93 -19.13 15.92
CA PRO A 161 19.01 -19.08 14.91
C PRO A 161 18.50 -19.50 13.53
N GLY A 162 19.00 -18.84 12.45
CA GLY A 162 18.53 -19.05 11.09
C GLY A 162 18.67 -20.50 10.62
N GLN A 163 19.76 -21.20 11.07
CA GLN A 163 20.04 -22.60 10.74
C GLN A 163 18.89 -23.54 11.13
N ASP A 164 18.23 -23.30 12.27
CA ASP A 164 17.17 -24.18 12.81
C ASP A 164 15.90 -24.17 11.96
N PHE A 165 15.78 -23.20 11.05
CA PHE A 165 14.63 -23.06 10.18
C PHE A 165 14.86 -23.58 8.78
N MET A 166 16.10 -23.73 8.32
CA MET A 166 16.44 -24.01 6.91
C MET A 166 15.77 -25.26 6.36
N GLU A 167 15.74 -26.33 7.16
CA GLU A 167 15.20 -27.63 6.72
C GLU A 167 13.69 -27.76 6.95
N ARG A 168 13.06 -26.82 7.66
CA ARG A 168 11.61 -26.86 7.91
C ARG A 168 10.81 -26.57 6.64
N PHE A 169 9.63 -27.15 6.58
CA PHE A 169 8.67 -26.91 5.53
C PHE A 169 7.59 -25.92 5.97
N PRO A 170 6.87 -25.24 5.04
CA PRO A 170 5.83 -24.28 5.38
C PRO A 170 4.77 -24.81 6.35
N HIS A 171 4.40 -26.09 6.26
CA HIS A 171 3.39 -26.70 7.15
C HIS A 171 3.87 -26.91 8.60
N GLU A 172 5.19 -26.85 8.85
CA GLU A 172 5.79 -26.93 10.18
C GLU A 172 5.95 -25.56 10.86
N LEU A 173 5.56 -24.48 10.18
CA LEU A 173 5.71 -23.10 10.65
C LEU A 173 4.37 -22.52 11.09
N SER A 174 4.40 -21.65 12.11
CA SER A 174 3.25 -20.79 12.44
C SER A 174 2.98 -19.74 11.34
N GLY A 175 1.79 -19.13 11.34
CA GLY A 175 1.45 -18.06 10.38
C GLY A 175 2.47 -16.92 10.37
N GLY A 176 2.86 -16.44 11.56
CA GLY A 176 3.87 -15.39 11.70
C GLY A 176 5.26 -15.83 11.24
N GLN A 177 5.65 -17.09 11.46
CA GLN A 177 6.92 -17.62 10.95
C GLN A 177 6.93 -17.73 9.43
N ARG A 178 5.81 -18.15 8.81
CA ARG A 178 5.68 -18.15 7.34
C ARG A 178 5.80 -16.75 6.76
N GLN A 179 5.16 -15.76 7.38
CA GLN A 179 5.28 -14.37 6.96
C GLN A 179 6.73 -13.88 7.05
N ARG A 180 7.45 -14.23 8.12
CA ARG A 180 8.88 -13.90 8.26
C ARG A 180 9.74 -14.58 7.19
N VAL A 181 9.43 -15.81 6.78
CA VAL A 181 10.09 -16.49 5.64
C VAL A 181 9.79 -15.76 4.32
N ALA A 182 8.55 -15.30 4.10
CA ALA A 182 8.20 -14.51 2.91
C ALA A 182 8.94 -13.17 2.89
N ILE A 183 9.09 -12.51 4.04
CA ILE A 183 9.91 -11.30 4.19
C ILE A 183 11.39 -11.62 3.91
N ALA A 184 11.96 -12.68 4.50
CA ALA A 184 13.35 -13.10 4.26
C ALA A 184 13.61 -13.33 2.77
N ARG A 185 12.70 -14.00 2.07
CA ARG A 185 12.78 -14.20 0.61
C ARG A 185 12.80 -12.87 -0.17
N ALA A 186 12.04 -11.88 0.28
CA ALA A 186 12.00 -10.58 -0.40
C ALA A 186 13.30 -9.77 -0.15
N ILE A 187 13.85 -9.81 1.07
CA ILE A 187 15.03 -9.00 1.43
C ILE A 187 16.37 -9.62 1.04
N VAL A 188 16.43 -10.94 0.78
CA VAL A 188 17.69 -11.66 0.51
C VAL A 188 18.48 -11.13 -0.69
N LEU A 189 17.81 -10.46 -1.63
CA LEU A 189 18.43 -9.79 -2.78
C LEU A 189 18.88 -8.36 -2.49
N HIS A 190 18.65 -7.84 -1.29
CA HIS A 190 18.85 -6.43 -0.94
C HIS A 190 18.19 -5.50 -1.96
N PRO A 191 16.85 -5.58 -2.15
CA PRO A 191 16.15 -4.80 -3.15
C PRO A 191 16.20 -3.30 -2.82
N LYS A 192 16.06 -2.45 -3.83
CA LYS A 192 15.99 -1.00 -3.68
C LYS A 192 14.59 -0.51 -3.28
N ILE A 193 13.54 -1.26 -3.64
CA ILE A 193 12.14 -0.97 -3.26
C ILE A 193 11.45 -2.27 -2.84
N ILE A 194 10.59 -2.18 -1.85
CA ILE A 194 9.70 -3.28 -1.45
C ILE A 194 8.24 -2.83 -1.59
N VAL A 195 7.45 -3.60 -2.31
CA VAL A 195 5.99 -3.49 -2.34
C VAL A 195 5.42 -4.54 -1.38
N ALA A 196 4.79 -4.11 -0.31
CA ALA A 196 4.17 -5.00 0.67
C ALA A 196 2.65 -4.95 0.52
N ASP A 197 2.06 -5.98 -0.06
CA ASP A 197 0.62 -6.07 -0.31
C ASP A 197 -0.07 -6.79 0.85
N GLU A 198 -0.72 -6.04 1.72
CA GLU A 198 -1.42 -6.50 2.92
C GLU A 198 -0.62 -7.49 3.80
N PRO A 199 0.64 -7.21 4.12
CA PRO A 199 1.59 -8.19 4.67
C PRO A 199 1.23 -8.70 6.07
N VAL A 200 0.23 -8.11 6.73
CA VAL A 200 -0.19 -8.47 8.10
C VAL A 200 -1.68 -8.81 8.22
N SER A 201 -2.44 -8.77 7.13
CA SER A 201 -3.90 -8.95 7.15
C SER A 201 -4.34 -10.33 7.63
N MET A 202 -3.57 -11.38 7.29
CA MET A 202 -3.86 -12.79 7.64
C MET A 202 -3.27 -13.22 8.99
N LEU A 203 -2.72 -12.29 9.78
CA LEU A 203 -2.09 -12.57 11.06
C LEU A 203 -2.96 -12.17 12.24
N ASP A 204 -2.85 -12.93 13.33
CA ASP A 204 -3.45 -12.57 14.62
C ASP A 204 -2.90 -11.23 15.12
N VAL A 205 -3.73 -10.49 15.86
CA VAL A 205 -3.41 -9.14 16.34
C VAL A 205 -2.06 -9.06 17.07
N SER A 206 -1.77 -10.05 17.95
CA SER A 206 -0.52 -10.10 18.71
C SER A 206 0.73 -10.32 17.84
N ILE A 207 0.60 -11.10 16.77
CA ILE A 207 1.70 -11.38 15.84
C ILE A 207 1.89 -10.23 14.85
N ARG A 208 0.79 -9.56 14.47
CA ARG A 208 0.77 -8.43 13.54
C ARG A 208 1.73 -7.32 13.95
N ALA A 209 1.67 -6.88 15.22
CA ALA A 209 2.56 -5.86 15.75
C ALA A 209 4.05 -6.24 15.63
N GLY A 210 4.39 -7.50 15.94
CA GLY A 210 5.76 -8.00 15.82
C GLY A 210 6.29 -8.05 14.39
N VAL A 211 5.42 -8.28 13.39
CA VAL A 211 5.81 -8.25 11.96
C VAL A 211 5.93 -6.80 11.46
N MET A 212 5.05 -5.90 11.89
CA MET A 212 5.15 -4.48 11.56
C MET A 212 6.45 -3.87 12.10
N ASN A 213 6.79 -4.10 13.38
CA ASN A 213 8.05 -3.64 13.96
C ASN A 213 9.26 -4.20 13.20
N LEU A 214 9.25 -5.50 12.88
CA LEU A 214 10.29 -6.09 12.05
C LEU A 214 10.47 -5.35 10.71
N MET A 215 9.37 -5.00 10.02
CA MET A 215 9.46 -4.28 8.75
C MET A 215 10.02 -2.86 8.93
N LEU A 216 9.71 -2.18 10.03
CA LEU A 216 10.29 -0.88 10.38
C LEU A 216 11.80 -1.01 10.67
N ASP A 217 12.22 -2.03 11.45
CA ASP A 217 13.63 -2.31 11.73
C ASP A 217 14.41 -2.60 10.43
N LEU A 218 13.82 -3.36 9.51
CA LEU A 218 14.41 -3.66 8.21
C LEU A 218 14.52 -2.40 7.32
N ARG A 219 13.49 -1.53 7.33
CA ARG A 219 13.54 -0.22 6.65
C ARG A 219 14.69 0.62 7.21
N GLU A 220 14.85 0.68 8.52
CA GLU A 220 15.93 1.44 9.16
C GLU A 220 17.31 0.85 8.82
N LYS A 221 17.44 -0.47 8.90
CA LYS A 221 18.70 -1.19 8.60
C LYS A 221 19.14 -1.03 7.16
N TYR A 222 18.22 -1.20 6.19
CA TYR A 222 18.53 -1.24 4.76
C TYR A 222 18.23 0.06 4.02
N GLN A 223 17.55 1.01 4.68
CA GLN A 223 17.12 2.30 4.10
C GLN A 223 16.26 2.15 2.82
N ASN A 224 15.56 1.01 2.69
CA ASN A 224 14.72 0.73 1.53
C ASN A 224 13.40 1.48 1.67
N PRO A 225 12.92 2.17 0.64
CA PRO A 225 11.57 2.68 0.58
C PRO A 225 10.55 1.53 0.40
N TYR A 226 9.36 1.72 0.98
CA TYR A 226 8.24 0.79 0.90
C TYR A 226 7.02 1.42 0.27
N ILE A 227 6.29 0.66 -0.54
CA ILE A 227 4.87 0.88 -0.79
C ILE A 227 4.10 -0.13 0.05
N PHE A 228 3.47 0.36 1.10
CA PHE A 228 2.75 -0.46 2.07
C PHE A 228 1.25 -0.42 1.79
N ILE A 229 0.70 -1.50 1.24
CA ILE A 229 -0.70 -1.62 0.88
C ILE A 229 -1.47 -2.22 2.05
N THR A 230 -2.57 -1.56 2.45
CA THR A 230 -3.47 -2.07 3.49
C THR A 230 -4.89 -1.53 3.29
N HIS A 231 -5.89 -2.23 3.84
CA HIS A 231 -7.24 -1.71 3.95
C HIS A 231 -7.50 -1.05 5.32
N ASP A 232 -6.57 -1.19 6.26
CA ASP A 232 -6.68 -0.67 7.63
C ASP A 232 -5.87 0.63 7.77
N ILE A 233 -6.56 1.75 7.94
CA ILE A 233 -5.95 3.08 8.06
C ILE A 233 -5.17 3.23 9.38
N ALA A 234 -5.52 2.48 10.44
CA ALA A 234 -4.78 2.48 11.70
C ALA A 234 -3.41 1.78 11.54
N VAL A 235 -3.38 0.67 10.77
CA VAL A 235 -2.13 0.00 10.38
C VAL A 235 -1.28 0.94 9.52
N ALA A 236 -1.90 1.64 8.55
CA ALA A 236 -1.17 2.61 7.72
C ALA A 236 -0.60 3.76 8.54
N ARG A 237 -1.34 4.29 9.53
CA ARG A 237 -0.84 5.32 10.44
C ARG A 237 0.42 4.88 11.17
N TYR A 238 0.46 3.63 11.62
CA TYR A 238 1.60 3.09 12.36
C TYR A 238 2.84 2.89 11.47
N MET A 239 2.63 2.50 10.21
CA MET A 239 3.70 2.08 9.30
C MET A 239 4.25 3.20 8.43
N SER A 240 3.43 4.21 8.07
CA SER A 240 3.71 5.05 6.90
C SER A 240 4.11 6.47 7.26
N ASP A 241 5.05 7.03 6.50
CA ASP A 241 5.43 8.45 6.57
C ASP A 241 4.39 9.32 5.85
N ARG A 242 3.87 8.83 4.71
CA ARG A 242 2.77 9.42 3.94
C ARG A 242 1.71 8.39 3.61
N ILE A 243 0.48 8.85 3.46
CA ILE A 243 -0.67 8.02 3.07
C ILE A 243 -1.26 8.55 1.77
N ALA A 244 -1.53 7.63 0.85
CA ALA A 244 -2.36 7.84 -0.35
C ALA A 244 -3.64 7.01 -0.21
N VAL A 245 -4.79 7.67 -0.15
CA VAL A 245 -6.10 7.03 0.00
C VAL A 245 -6.67 6.75 -1.38
N MET A 246 -6.94 5.49 -1.68
CA MET A 246 -7.49 5.05 -2.97
C MET A 246 -8.99 4.74 -2.88
N TYR A 247 -9.74 5.21 -3.87
CA TYR A 247 -11.16 4.91 -4.07
C TYR A 247 -11.47 4.69 -5.55
N LEU A 248 -12.03 3.54 -5.91
CA LEU A 248 -12.41 3.17 -7.29
C LEU A 248 -11.33 3.51 -8.34
N GLY A 249 -10.09 3.10 -8.10
CA GLY A 249 -8.97 3.25 -9.03
C GLY A 249 -8.29 4.63 -9.04
N ARG A 250 -8.65 5.57 -8.15
CA ARG A 250 -8.01 6.89 -8.04
C ARG A 250 -7.44 7.14 -6.65
N VAL A 251 -6.40 7.94 -6.56
CA VAL A 251 -5.95 8.51 -5.28
C VAL A 251 -6.80 9.75 -5.01
N VAL A 252 -7.68 9.66 -4.01
CA VAL A 252 -8.62 10.73 -3.69
C VAL A 252 -8.10 11.71 -2.64
N GLU A 253 -7.14 11.29 -1.84
CA GLU A 253 -6.43 12.14 -0.89
C GLU A 253 -5.02 11.59 -0.65
N MET A 254 -4.03 12.46 -0.53
CA MET A 254 -2.64 12.09 -0.24
C MET A 254 -1.93 13.19 0.54
N GLY A 255 -1.17 12.81 1.56
CA GLY A 255 -0.40 13.75 2.37
C GLY A 255 0.47 13.05 3.41
N LEU A 256 1.11 13.82 4.28
CA LEU A 256 1.77 13.29 5.46
C LEU A 256 0.77 12.52 6.31
N THR A 257 1.20 11.42 6.92
CA THR A 257 0.32 10.54 7.70
C THR A 257 -0.50 11.32 8.73
N GLU A 258 0.13 12.16 9.53
CA GLU A 258 -0.58 12.93 10.56
C GLU A 258 -1.53 13.98 9.96
N SER A 259 -1.21 14.58 8.79
CA SER A 259 -2.15 15.49 8.10
C SER A 259 -3.41 14.74 7.66
N ILE A 260 -3.27 13.57 7.07
CA ILE A 260 -4.40 12.73 6.63
C ILE A 260 -5.25 12.25 7.81
N ILE A 261 -4.61 11.90 8.94
CA ILE A 261 -5.32 11.39 10.12
C ILE A 261 -6.02 12.50 10.91
N LEU A 262 -5.34 13.63 11.13
CA LEU A 262 -5.84 14.70 12.00
C LEU A 262 -6.72 15.72 11.25
N ARG A 263 -6.48 15.90 9.95
CA ARG A 263 -7.17 16.89 9.12
C ARG A 263 -7.60 16.31 7.77
N PRO A 264 -8.36 15.20 7.75
CA PRO A 264 -8.87 14.62 6.52
C PRO A 264 -9.78 15.59 5.79
N THR A 265 -9.54 15.81 4.50
CA THR A 265 -10.27 16.77 3.67
C THR A 265 -11.19 16.11 2.65
N HIS A 266 -10.93 14.85 2.30
CA HIS A 266 -11.85 14.09 1.45
C HIS A 266 -12.89 13.36 2.30
N PRO A 267 -14.20 13.46 1.99
CA PRO A 267 -15.25 12.80 2.77
C PRO A 267 -15.09 11.28 2.91
N TYR A 268 -14.49 10.61 1.94
CA TYR A 268 -14.19 9.18 2.02
C TYR A 268 -13.12 8.87 3.08
N THR A 269 -12.07 9.66 3.17
CA THR A 269 -11.01 9.50 4.19
C THR A 269 -11.60 9.66 5.59
N ARG A 270 -12.48 10.65 5.76
CA ARG A 270 -13.21 10.87 7.02
C ARG A 270 -14.05 9.65 7.39
N ALA A 271 -14.74 9.07 6.41
CA ALA A 271 -15.53 7.86 6.61
C ALA A 271 -14.66 6.64 6.99
N LEU A 272 -13.50 6.46 6.36
CA LEU A 272 -12.55 5.39 6.72
C LEU A 272 -12.05 5.56 8.16
N LEU A 273 -11.72 6.77 8.57
CA LEU A 273 -11.27 7.07 9.94
C LEU A 273 -12.37 6.84 10.96
N ALA A 274 -13.60 7.24 10.66
CA ALA A 274 -14.75 7.02 11.53
C ALA A 274 -15.11 5.53 11.71
N ALA A 275 -14.72 4.68 10.75
CA ALA A 275 -14.91 3.23 10.81
C ALA A 275 -13.87 2.49 11.66
N VAL A 276 -12.80 3.16 12.11
CA VAL A 276 -11.76 2.54 12.95
C VAL A 276 -12.34 2.25 14.34
N PRO A 277 -12.28 0.98 14.80
CA PRO A 277 -12.76 0.63 16.14
C PRO A 277 -11.92 1.33 17.22
N VAL A 278 -12.59 2.03 18.14
CA VAL A 278 -11.94 2.61 19.32
C VAL A 278 -12.03 1.60 20.46
N PRO A 279 -10.91 1.19 21.08
CA PRO A 279 -10.92 0.21 22.18
C PRO A 279 -11.34 0.85 23.52
N ASP A 280 -12.39 1.67 23.51
CA ASP A 280 -13.00 2.28 24.69
C ASP A 280 -14.42 1.76 24.85
N PRO A 281 -14.73 1.01 25.93
CA PRO A 281 -16.08 0.50 26.19
C PRO A 281 -17.14 1.60 26.39
N SER A 282 -16.72 2.82 26.72
CA SER A 282 -17.60 3.99 26.88
C SER A 282 -17.84 4.75 25.58
N HIS A 283 -17.12 4.37 24.51
CA HIS A 283 -17.25 5.02 23.20
C HIS A 283 -18.61 4.72 22.58
N VAL A 284 -19.41 5.75 22.36
CA VAL A 284 -20.67 5.63 21.61
C VAL A 284 -20.32 5.48 20.12
N TYR A 285 -20.60 4.32 19.54
CA TYR A 285 -20.45 4.09 18.10
C TYR A 285 -21.33 5.10 17.35
N VAL A 286 -20.68 5.95 16.58
CA VAL A 286 -21.38 6.86 15.66
C VAL A 286 -21.41 6.18 14.30
N GLU A 287 -22.57 6.21 13.67
CA GLU A 287 -22.77 5.67 12.34
C GLU A 287 -21.78 6.32 11.34
N VAL A 288 -21.06 5.49 10.60
CA VAL A 288 -20.08 5.98 9.62
C VAL A 288 -20.79 6.88 8.60
N PRO A 289 -20.32 8.11 8.35
CA PRO A 289 -21.05 9.12 7.57
C PRO A 289 -20.96 8.86 6.06
N ILE A 290 -21.43 7.70 5.62
CA ILE A 290 -21.52 7.32 4.19
C ILE A 290 -22.91 6.78 3.85
N LYS A 291 -23.32 6.98 2.59
CA LYS A 291 -24.58 6.47 2.06
C LYS A 291 -24.33 5.29 1.11
N GLY A 292 -25.30 4.36 1.04
CA GLY A 292 -25.34 3.33 0.01
C GLY A 292 -24.15 2.36 0.00
N GLU A 293 -24.10 1.55 -1.05
CA GLU A 293 -23.10 0.52 -1.25
C GLU A 293 -21.94 0.99 -2.14
N LEU A 294 -20.82 0.23 -2.16
CA LEU A 294 -19.69 0.49 -3.04
C LEU A 294 -20.13 0.31 -4.53
N PRO A 295 -19.99 1.34 -5.37
CA PRO A 295 -20.29 1.21 -6.79
C PRO A 295 -19.43 0.17 -7.49
N SER A 296 -19.98 -0.44 -8.54
CA SER A 296 -19.22 -1.37 -9.38
C SER A 296 -18.06 -0.66 -10.11
N PRO A 297 -16.86 -1.25 -10.16
CA PRO A 297 -15.75 -0.72 -10.97
C PRO A 297 -15.99 -0.81 -12.48
N ILE A 298 -17.09 -1.46 -12.90
CA ILE A 298 -17.53 -1.54 -14.28
C ILE A 298 -18.34 -0.29 -14.66
N ASP A 299 -19.24 0.14 -13.75
CA ASP A 299 -20.16 1.26 -13.94
C ASP A 299 -19.76 2.41 -12.98
N LEU A 300 -18.69 3.10 -13.31
CA LEU A 300 -18.19 4.19 -12.50
C LEU A 300 -19.14 5.39 -12.52
N PRO A 301 -19.42 6.01 -11.35
CA PRO A 301 -20.21 7.22 -11.29
C PRO A 301 -19.59 8.34 -12.15
N SER A 302 -20.42 9.08 -12.89
CA SER A 302 -19.99 10.30 -13.60
C SER A 302 -19.53 11.36 -12.60
N GLY A 303 -18.63 12.27 -13.01
CA GLY A 303 -18.11 13.31 -12.14
C GLY A 303 -17.28 12.73 -10.97
N CYS A 304 -17.60 13.13 -9.75
CA CYS A 304 -16.93 12.61 -8.55
C CYS A 304 -17.34 11.16 -8.28
N ARG A 305 -16.37 10.25 -8.18
CA ARG A 305 -16.61 8.82 -7.96
C ARG A 305 -17.26 8.50 -6.61
N PHE A 306 -16.99 9.33 -5.59
CA PHE A 306 -17.55 9.16 -4.25
C PHE A 306 -18.95 9.77 -4.09
N ARG A 307 -19.48 10.52 -5.07
CA ARG A 307 -20.74 11.29 -4.97
C ARG A 307 -21.96 10.47 -4.52
N THR A 308 -22.05 9.21 -4.89
CA THR A 308 -23.16 8.32 -4.54
C THR A 308 -23.19 7.94 -3.06
N ARG A 309 -22.04 8.04 -2.38
CA ARG A 309 -21.86 7.74 -0.96
C ARG A 309 -21.58 9.00 -0.10
N CYS A 310 -21.35 10.15 -0.74
CA CYS A 310 -20.96 11.38 -0.09
C CYS A 310 -22.15 12.14 0.52
N LEU A 311 -22.02 12.56 1.78
CA LEU A 311 -23.02 13.41 2.46
C LEU A 311 -23.01 14.85 1.95
N PHE A 312 -21.89 15.31 1.39
CA PHE A 312 -21.70 16.68 0.86
C PHE A 312 -21.93 16.80 -0.64
N ALA A 313 -22.43 15.71 -1.31
CA ALA A 313 -22.61 15.72 -2.75
C ALA A 313 -23.57 16.83 -3.20
N LYS A 314 -23.15 17.61 -4.19
CA LYS A 314 -23.94 18.66 -4.87
C LYS A 314 -23.96 18.39 -6.38
N ASP A 315 -24.72 19.17 -7.15
CA ASP A 315 -24.89 18.99 -8.59
C ASP A 315 -23.57 18.96 -9.36
N ILE A 316 -22.60 19.78 -8.97
CA ILE A 316 -21.26 19.80 -9.58
C ILE A 316 -20.56 18.44 -9.48
N CYS A 317 -20.78 17.70 -8.39
CA CYS A 317 -20.21 16.37 -8.21
C CYS A 317 -20.77 15.34 -9.19
N THR A 318 -21.94 15.60 -9.79
CA THR A 318 -22.56 14.71 -10.77
C THR A 318 -22.00 14.93 -12.18
N THR A 319 -21.67 16.18 -12.50
CA THR A 319 -21.32 16.60 -13.85
C THR A 319 -19.82 16.69 -14.10
N THR A 320 -19.04 17.02 -13.05
CA THR A 320 -17.61 17.34 -13.17
C THR A 320 -16.78 16.50 -12.19
N ALA A 321 -15.72 15.86 -12.70
CA ALA A 321 -14.74 15.22 -11.85
C ALA A 321 -13.94 16.28 -11.07
N PRO A 322 -13.76 16.14 -9.74
CA PRO A 322 -13.01 17.11 -8.98
C PRO A 322 -11.52 17.07 -9.39
N PRO A 323 -10.86 18.23 -9.55
CA PRO A 323 -9.41 18.26 -9.69
C PRO A 323 -8.73 17.87 -8.36
N ALA A 324 -7.49 17.39 -8.43
CA ALA A 324 -6.63 17.31 -7.26
C ALA A 324 -6.25 18.74 -6.84
N VAL A 325 -6.62 19.13 -5.62
CA VAL A 325 -6.33 20.46 -5.06
C VAL A 325 -5.31 20.28 -3.93
N GLU A 326 -4.25 21.07 -3.95
CA GLU A 326 -3.32 21.17 -2.83
C GLU A 326 -3.94 22.05 -1.74
N ILE A 327 -4.12 21.48 -0.55
CA ILE A 327 -4.76 22.13 0.60
C ILE A 327 -3.72 22.82 1.48
N GLU A 328 -2.66 22.10 1.75
CA GLU A 328 -1.43 22.58 2.40
C GLU A 328 -0.24 21.90 1.74
N SER A 329 0.98 22.34 2.01
CA SER A 329 2.17 21.81 1.35
C SER A 329 2.25 20.29 1.43
N GLY A 330 2.15 19.62 0.26
CA GLY A 330 2.19 18.16 0.12
C GLY A 330 0.90 17.42 0.51
N HIS A 331 -0.19 18.13 0.85
CA HIS A 331 -1.51 17.53 1.12
C HIS A 331 -2.48 17.84 -0.01
N PHE A 332 -2.88 16.82 -0.75
CA PHE A 332 -3.75 16.92 -1.93
C PHE A 332 -5.05 16.15 -1.72
N ALA A 333 -6.15 16.69 -2.24
CA ALA A 333 -7.45 16.00 -2.24
C ALA A 333 -8.22 16.21 -3.55
N GLU A 334 -8.84 15.14 -4.07
CA GLU A 334 -9.76 15.18 -5.22
C GLU A 334 -11.21 15.43 -4.75
N CYS A 335 -11.49 16.62 -4.25
CA CYS A 335 -12.83 17.02 -3.81
C CYS A 335 -13.09 18.49 -4.14
N HIS A 336 -14.27 18.81 -4.71
CA HIS A 336 -14.68 20.20 -4.99
C HIS A 336 -14.78 21.08 -3.74
N PHE A 337 -14.94 20.46 -2.58
CA PHE A 337 -15.15 21.13 -1.30
C PHE A 337 -14.00 20.91 -0.32
N ALA A 338 -12.86 20.39 -0.77
CA ALA A 338 -11.75 20.05 0.11
C ALA A 338 -11.30 21.23 0.96
N GLN A 339 -11.19 22.43 0.37
CA GLN A 339 -10.81 23.64 1.09
C GLN A 339 -11.84 24.05 2.14
N ASP A 340 -13.15 23.99 1.80
CA ASP A 340 -14.22 24.33 2.75
C ASP A 340 -14.30 23.36 3.92
N ILE A 341 -13.99 22.07 3.65
CA ILE A 341 -13.91 21.03 4.69
C ILE A 341 -12.70 21.29 5.60
N TYR A 342 -11.54 21.58 5.02
CA TYR A 342 -10.32 21.89 5.76
C TYR A 342 -10.47 23.10 6.67
N GLU A 343 -11.11 24.17 6.19
CA GLU A 343 -11.39 25.38 6.94
C GLU A 343 -12.56 25.25 7.93
N GLY A 344 -13.21 24.09 8.01
CA GLY A 344 -14.33 23.85 8.92
C GLY A 344 -15.65 24.55 8.54
N LYS A 345 -15.76 25.07 7.29
CA LYS A 345 -17.00 25.71 6.77
C LYS A 345 -18.06 24.67 6.45
N LEU A 346 -17.64 23.45 6.07
CA LEU A 346 -18.51 22.31 5.88
C LEU A 346 -18.22 21.28 6.99
N VAL A 347 -19.14 21.18 7.94
CA VAL A 347 -19.10 20.22 9.05
C VAL A 347 -20.16 19.17 8.82
N GLU A 348 -19.79 17.90 8.95
CA GLU A 348 -20.75 16.80 8.90
C GLU A 348 -21.73 16.92 10.07
N PRO A 349 -23.01 16.68 9.84
CA PRO A 349 -23.95 16.56 10.94
C PRO A 349 -23.52 15.33 11.78
N SER A 350 -23.04 15.57 13.00
CA SER A 350 -22.70 14.57 14.01
C SER A 350 -21.50 13.64 13.81
N LEU A 351 -20.33 14.15 13.44
CA LEU A 351 -19.09 13.37 13.70
C LEU A 351 -18.66 13.56 15.17
N PRO A 352 -18.28 12.48 15.88
CA PRO A 352 -17.54 12.63 17.12
C PRO A 352 -16.22 13.32 16.85
N LYS A 353 -15.75 14.12 17.81
CA LYS A 353 -14.37 14.65 17.77
C LYS A 353 -13.44 13.45 17.62
N THR A 354 -12.47 13.54 16.72
CA THR A 354 -11.40 12.55 16.52
C THR A 354 -10.88 12.14 17.90
N PRO A 355 -10.93 10.85 18.29
CA PRO A 355 -10.39 10.45 19.58
C PRO A 355 -8.91 10.81 19.60
N GLU A 356 -8.48 11.49 20.67
CA GLU A 356 -7.05 11.60 20.99
C GLU A 356 -6.56 10.17 21.24
N ILE A 357 -5.97 9.56 20.25
CA ILE A 357 -5.29 8.28 20.41
C ILE A 357 -3.98 8.60 21.12
N ASP A 358 -3.94 8.28 22.41
CA ASP A 358 -2.71 8.34 23.20
C ASP A 358 -1.67 7.41 22.52
N VAL A 359 -0.75 8.03 21.81
CA VAL A 359 0.39 7.30 21.23
C VAL A 359 1.36 7.07 22.39
N PRO A 360 1.67 5.81 22.78
CA PRO A 360 2.72 5.58 23.76
C PRO A 360 4.00 6.25 23.26
N ALA A 361 4.57 7.10 24.11
CA ALA A 361 5.79 7.83 23.84
C ALA A 361 6.87 6.89 23.29
N ALA A 362 7.59 7.36 22.28
CA ALA A 362 8.75 6.68 21.71
C ALA A 362 9.65 6.17 22.83
N ARG A 363 10.04 4.91 22.74
CA ARG A 363 10.96 4.28 23.70
C ARG A 363 12.31 5.00 23.63
N ASP A 364 12.60 5.79 24.68
CA ASP A 364 13.98 6.07 25.07
C ASP A 364 14.61 4.74 25.54
N THR A 365 15.48 4.18 24.74
CA THR A 365 16.73 3.47 25.07
C THR A 365 17.38 2.93 23.79
#